data_603809da53ac8174407dbe2905561667
#
_entry.id   603809da53ac8174407dbe2905561667
#
_cell.length_a   1.000
_cell.length_b   1.000
_cell.length_c   1.000
_cell.angle_alpha   90.00
_cell.angle_beta   90.00
_cell.angle_gamma   90.00
#
_symmetry.space_group_name_H-M   'P 1'
#
loop_
_entity.id
_entity.type
_entity.pdbx_description
1 polymer ?
#
loop_
_entity_poly.entity_id
_entity_poly.type
_entity_poly.pdbx_seq_one_letter_code
_entity_poly.pdbx_strand_id
1 'polypeptide(L)'
;MTRNGRPPSMADVAELVGVSHQTVSRVVNGKGRVSPRTRERVQAAIDQLGYRPNSVARALVTARSGIIGVVTTTSAHFGPSSMLVALEVAAREAGLFTSVVALDRFGADDVASAFDHFSSLAAEAIVVIAPVDSLAEAVASQGASVPVVAVSGGRTFGRGVSVVHADQRGGARVLAEHLMSLGHRDIACVAGPQEWFEARERVAGWREAMDEAGLSKRAPLVGSWEARWGYVAGQNLVEDGLPDAVMCANDEVAVGLLRAFAEAGVSVPGDVSVAGFDDVPMAAYAGPGLTTVRQDFADLGRCALDAVSRALDGETVDTYVRPTRVVVRGSTGVCAR
;
A
#
# COMPACT_ATOMS: atom_id res chain seq x y z
N MET A 1 -44.13 2.73 2.70
CA MET A 1 -44.27 2.78 1.23
C MET A 1 -44.39 4.24 0.84
N THR A 2 -43.39 4.78 0.14
CA THR A 2 -43.38 6.16 -0.31
C THR A 2 -44.41 6.38 -1.43
N ARG A 3 -45.11 7.50 -1.40
CA ARG A 3 -46.26 7.84 -2.25
C ARG A 3 -45.96 7.89 -3.77
N ASN A 4 -44.72 7.75 -4.24
CA ASN A 4 -44.35 7.93 -5.67
C ASN A 4 -43.21 7.06 -6.18
N GLY A 5 -42.83 5.94 -5.56
CA GLY A 5 -41.73 5.08 -6.07
C GLY A 5 -40.32 5.69 -6.06
N ARG A 6 -40.17 6.93 -5.56
CA ARG A 6 -38.86 7.59 -5.38
C ARG A 6 -38.22 7.23 -4.03
N PRO A 7 -36.92 7.20 -3.92
CA PRO A 7 -36.22 7.07 -2.64
C PRO A 7 -36.64 8.18 -1.66
N PRO A 8 -36.77 7.89 -0.35
CA PRO A 8 -37.08 8.89 0.67
C PRO A 8 -36.05 10.04 0.66
N SER A 9 -36.51 11.25 0.91
CA SER A 9 -35.69 12.47 0.98
C SER A 9 -35.68 13.03 2.40
N MET A 10 -34.79 13.98 2.69
CA MET A 10 -34.78 14.75 3.95
C MET A 10 -36.11 15.49 4.18
N ALA A 11 -36.79 15.90 3.11
CA ALA A 11 -38.07 16.56 3.21
C ALA A 11 -39.16 15.60 3.73
N ASP A 12 -39.14 14.33 3.28
CA ASP A 12 -40.12 13.32 3.75
C ASP A 12 -39.86 13.00 5.25
N VAL A 13 -38.61 12.98 5.72
CA VAL A 13 -38.29 12.84 7.15
C VAL A 13 -38.77 14.07 7.94
N ALA A 14 -38.54 15.28 7.42
CA ALA A 14 -38.97 16.53 8.07
C ALA A 14 -40.50 16.58 8.22
N GLU A 15 -41.23 16.20 7.18
CA GLU A 15 -42.71 16.11 7.17
C GLU A 15 -43.20 15.09 8.20
N LEU A 16 -42.63 13.88 8.24
CA LEU A 16 -43.05 12.83 9.18
C LEU A 16 -42.83 13.22 10.64
N VAL A 17 -41.77 13.94 10.95
CA VAL A 17 -41.44 14.37 12.32
C VAL A 17 -42.11 15.72 12.68
N GLY A 18 -42.54 16.52 11.70
CA GLY A 18 -43.06 17.87 11.91
C GLY A 18 -41.99 18.88 12.33
N VAL A 19 -40.80 18.79 11.73
CA VAL A 19 -39.67 19.70 11.98
C VAL A 19 -39.20 20.33 10.66
N SER A 20 -38.35 21.37 10.75
CA SER A 20 -37.79 21.95 9.53
C SER A 20 -36.75 21.02 8.89
N HIS A 21 -36.59 21.11 7.56
CA HIS A 21 -35.53 20.44 6.81
C HIS A 21 -34.13 20.70 7.43
N GLN A 22 -33.91 21.93 7.92
CA GLN A 22 -32.66 22.31 8.58
C GLN A 22 -32.44 21.54 9.90
N THR A 23 -33.51 21.23 10.65
CA THR A 23 -33.43 20.44 11.88
C THR A 23 -33.05 18.99 11.55
N VAL A 24 -33.64 18.38 10.52
CA VAL A 24 -33.24 17.05 10.02
C VAL A 24 -31.78 17.06 9.58
N SER A 25 -31.37 18.04 8.79
CA SER A 25 -29.96 18.20 8.33
C SER A 25 -28.97 18.29 9.50
N ARG A 26 -29.33 19.02 10.57
CA ARG A 26 -28.49 19.10 11.79
C ARG A 26 -28.36 17.76 12.51
N VAL A 27 -29.42 16.98 12.57
CA VAL A 27 -29.39 15.63 13.17
C VAL A 27 -28.54 14.69 12.34
N VAL A 28 -28.76 14.64 11.03
CA VAL A 28 -28.05 13.78 10.07
C VAL A 28 -26.56 14.08 10.04
N ASN A 29 -26.18 15.37 10.06
CA ASN A 29 -24.78 15.79 9.97
C ASN A 29 -24.10 15.94 11.35
N GLY A 30 -24.76 15.66 12.45
CA GLY A 30 -24.21 15.81 13.81
C GLY A 30 -23.86 17.26 14.20
N LYS A 31 -24.30 18.27 13.44
CA LYS A 31 -23.93 19.69 13.61
C LYS A 31 -25.05 20.48 14.27
N GLY A 32 -24.68 21.40 15.17
CA GLY A 32 -25.60 22.29 15.83
C GLY A 32 -26.39 21.70 17.02
N ARG A 33 -27.07 22.58 17.79
CA ARG A 33 -27.85 22.17 18.96
C ARG A 33 -29.22 21.68 18.55
N VAL A 34 -29.51 20.42 18.80
CA VAL A 34 -30.83 19.80 18.65
C VAL A 34 -31.12 19.08 19.96
N SER A 35 -32.38 19.25 20.50
CA SER A 35 -32.74 18.60 21.76
C SER A 35 -32.64 17.06 21.62
N PRO A 36 -32.29 16.31 22.70
CA PRO A 36 -32.22 14.84 22.66
C PRO A 36 -33.54 14.22 22.13
N ARG A 37 -34.68 14.69 22.62
CA ARG A 37 -35.99 14.24 22.20
C ARG A 37 -36.27 14.44 20.71
N THR A 38 -35.82 15.57 20.13
CA THR A 38 -35.96 15.83 18.68
C THR A 38 -35.06 14.93 17.87
N ARG A 39 -33.84 14.71 18.34
CA ARG A 39 -32.86 13.82 17.71
C ARG A 39 -33.39 12.39 17.63
N GLU A 40 -33.93 11.86 18.72
CA GLU A 40 -34.56 10.52 18.76
C GLU A 40 -35.73 10.38 17.78
N ARG A 41 -36.63 11.38 17.74
CA ARG A 41 -37.74 11.39 16.79
C ARG A 41 -37.28 11.40 15.33
N VAL A 42 -36.29 12.21 15.01
CA VAL A 42 -35.75 12.26 13.64
C VAL A 42 -35.06 10.95 13.29
N GLN A 43 -34.30 10.37 14.21
CA GLN A 43 -33.63 9.08 13.97
C GLN A 43 -34.64 7.97 13.73
N ALA A 44 -35.71 7.87 14.55
CA ALA A 44 -36.75 6.91 14.36
C ALA A 44 -37.47 7.06 13.00
N ALA A 45 -37.69 8.29 12.54
CA ALA A 45 -38.28 8.56 11.24
C ALA A 45 -37.32 8.19 10.07
N ILE A 46 -36.03 8.42 10.22
CA ILE A 46 -34.98 7.97 9.27
C ILE A 46 -35.07 6.45 9.12
N ASP A 47 -35.07 5.72 10.23
CA ASP A 47 -35.09 4.27 10.26
C ASP A 47 -36.42 3.73 9.67
N GLN A 48 -37.58 4.34 10.02
CA GLN A 48 -38.90 3.98 9.53
C GLN A 48 -39.05 4.16 8.02
N LEU A 49 -38.50 5.26 7.47
CA LEU A 49 -38.59 5.58 6.04
C LEU A 49 -37.51 4.85 5.23
N GLY A 50 -36.46 4.31 5.88
CA GLY A 50 -35.28 3.80 5.22
C GLY A 50 -34.47 4.93 4.51
N TYR A 51 -34.61 6.17 5.04
CA TYR A 51 -33.87 7.31 4.46
C TYR A 51 -32.36 7.10 4.61
N ARG A 52 -31.67 7.25 3.50
CA ARG A 52 -30.19 7.28 3.50
C ARG A 52 -29.73 8.65 3.03
N PRO A 53 -28.79 9.31 3.75
CA PRO A 53 -28.22 10.57 3.30
C PRO A 53 -27.65 10.44 1.89
N ASN A 54 -28.05 11.34 0.99
CA ASN A 54 -27.53 11.38 -0.37
C ASN A 54 -26.20 12.14 -0.36
N SER A 55 -25.10 11.43 -0.66
CA SER A 55 -23.75 11.99 -0.72
C SER A 55 -23.63 13.08 -1.82
N VAL A 56 -24.31 12.92 -2.96
CA VAL A 56 -24.32 13.91 -4.03
C VAL A 56 -25.01 15.20 -3.59
N ALA A 57 -26.16 15.10 -2.90
CA ALA A 57 -26.84 16.29 -2.36
C ALA A 57 -25.99 16.97 -1.27
N ARG A 58 -25.26 16.20 -0.46
CA ARG A 58 -24.32 16.74 0.53
C ARG A 58 -23.16 17.45 -0.14
N ALA A 59 -22.60 16.88 -1.20
CA ALA A 59 -21.50 17.47 -1.97
C ALA A 59 -21.89 18.84 -2.55
N LEU A 60 -23.10 18.97 -3.11
CA LEU A 60 -23.62 20.24 -3.62
C LEU A 60 -23.75 21.33 -2.54
N VAL A 61 -24.09 20.96 -1.31
CA VAL A 61 -24.26 21.91 -0.21
C VAL A 61 -22.92 22.27 0.46
N THR A 62 -22.00 21.31 0.55
CA THR A 62 -20.72 21.48 1.24
C THR A 62 -19.59 21.91 0.32
N ALA A 63 -19.77 21.88 -1.00
CA ALA A 63 -18.74 21.99 -2.03
C ALA A 63 -17.60 20.97 -1.86
N ARG A 64 -17.89 19.82 -1.21
CA ARG A 64 -16.94 18.72 -0.98
C ARG A 64 -17.57 17.39 -1.41
N SER A 65 -16.92 16.72 -2.36
CA SER A 65 -17.39 15.43 -2.88
C SER A 65 -17.19 14.28 -1.88
N GLY A 66 -16.16 14.38 -1.05
CA GLY A 66 -15.67 13.28 -0.21
C GLY A 66 -15.00 12.17 -1.01
N ILE A 67 -14.60 12.42 -2.26
CA ILE A 67 -13.98 11.43 -3.14
C ILE A 67 -12.48 11.66 -3.20
N ILE A 68 -11.72 10.58 -3.02
CA ILE A 68 -10.27 10.51 -3.26
C ILE A 68 -10.04 9.66 -4.51
N GLY A 69 -9.37 10.22 -5.51
CA GLY A 69 -8.90 9.47 -6.67
C GLY A 69 -7.72 8.57 -6.28
N VAL A 70 -7.65 7.36 -6.79
CA VAL A 70 -6.52 6.46 -6.57
C VAL A 70 -6.04 5.94 -7.91
N VAL A 71 -4.79 6.26 -8.29
CA VAL A 71 -4.09 5.65 -9.41
C VAL A 71 -3.26 4.48 -8.87
N THR A 72 -3.39 3.32 -9.47
CA THR A 72 -2.58 2.13 -9.13
C THR A 72 -2.21 1.34 -10.38
N THR A 73 -1.46 0.26 -10.21
CA THR A 73 -1.16 -0.68 -11.30
C THR A 73 -2.23 -1.77 -11.39
N THR A 74 -2.40 -2.37 -12.57
CA THR A 74 -3.25 -3.57 -12.74
C THR A 74 -2.63 -4.83 -12.15
N SER A 75 -1.36 -4.76 -11.69
CA SER A 75 -0.67 -5.90 -11.12
C SER A 75 -1.30 -6.36 -9.80
N ALA A 76 -1.48 -7.67 -9.65
CA ALA A 76 -1.98 -8.30 -8.43
C ALA A 76 -0.88 -8.52 -7.37
N HIS A 77 0.27 -7.86 -7.49
CA HIS A 77 1.35 -7.99 -6.50
C HIS A 77 0.90 -7.55 -5.11
N PHE A 78 1.41 -8.24 -4.10
CA PHE A 78 0.98 -8.09 -2.70
C PHE A 78 1.11 -6.65 -2.18
N GLY A 79 2.22 -5.97 -2.46
CA GLY A 79 2.46 -4.61 -1.98
C GLY A 79 1.41 -3.60 -2.46
N PRO A 80 1.25 -3.37 -3.78
CA PRO A 80 0.25 -2.44 -4.32
C PRO A 80 -1.18 -2.79 -3.91
N SER A 81 -1.55 -4.09 -3.95
CA SER A 81 -2.90 -4.55 -3.56
C SER A 81 -3.18 -4.31 -2.08
N SER A 82 -2.23 -4.63 -1.20
CA SER A 82 -2.35 -4.39 0.24
C SER A 82 -2.45 -2.91 0.57
N MET A 83 -1.68 -2.07 -0.13
CA MET A 83 -1.73 -0.62 0.03
C MET A 83 -3.08 -0.05 -0.40
N LEU A 84 -3.63 -0.51 -1.54
CA LEU A 84 -4.95 -0.09 -2.01
C LEU A 84 -6.04 -0.42 -0.98
N VAL A 85 -6.04 -1.65 -0.44
CA VAL A 85 -7.00 -2.07 0.58
C VAL A 85 -6.84 -1.24 1.86
N ALA A 86 -5.60 -1.00 2.31
CA ALA A 86 -5.34 -0.22 3.50
C ALA A 86 -5.80 1.24 3.36
N LEU A 87 -5.58 1.85 2.20
CA LEU A 87 -6.04 3.20 1.89
C LEU A 87 -7.58 3.27 1.86
N GLU A 88 -8.25 2.28 1.24
CA GLU A 88 -9.72 2.21 1.19
C GLU A 88 -10.32 2.09 2.58
N VAL A 89 -9.74 1.25 3.44
CA VAL A 89 -10.18 1.12 4.84
C VAL A 89 -10.04 2.45 5.59
N ALA A 90 -8.88 3.09 5.49
CA ALA A 90 -8.63 4.38 6.14
C ALA A 90 -9.57 5.48 5.63
N ALA A 91 -9.78 5.57 4.30
CA ALA A 91 -10.71 6.54 3.70
C ALA A 91 -12.14 6.34 4.19
N ARG A 92 -12.62 5.11 4.23
CA ARG A 92 -13.96 4.78 4.72
C ARG A 92 -14.13 5.13 6.20
N GLU A 93 -13.14 4.88 7.06
CA GLU A 93 -13.16 5.27 8.46
C GLU A 93 -13.23 6.80 8.65
N ALA A 94 -12.64 7.56 7.73
CA ALA A 94 -12.73 9.02 7.67
C ALA A 94 -14.02 9.53 7.00
N GLY A 95 -14.91 8.63 6.54
CA GLY A 95 -16.14 9.00 5.83
C GLY A 95 -15.94 9.49 4.41
N LEU A 96 -14.81 9.12 3.78
CA LEU A 96 -14.45 9.39 2.40
C LEU A 96 -14.70 8.16 1.52
N PHE A 97 -14.72 8.38 0.22
CA PHE A 97 -14.87 7.33 -0.80
C PHE A 97 -13.67 7.33 -1.72
N THR A 98 -13.27 6.16 -2.19
CA THR A 98 -12.20 6.04 -3.19
C THR A 98 -12.79 5.76 -4.57
N SER A 99 -12.24 6.42 -5.59
CA SER A 99 -12.44 6.07 -7.01
C SER A 99 -11.10 5.59 -7.56
N VAL A 100 -11.04 4.35 -8.05
CA VAL A 100 -9.79 3.69 -8.42
C VAL A 100 -9.66 3.60 -9.94
N VAL A 101 -8.52 4.01 -10.48
CA VAL A 101 -8.11 3.76 -11.85
C VAL A 101 -6.83 2.93 -11.82
N ALA A 102 -6.93 1.71 -12.32
CA ALA A 102 -5.78 0.81 -12.46
C ALA A 102 -5.20 0.93 -13.88
N LEU A 103 -3.89 1.20 -13.95
CA LEU A 103 -3.17 1.38 -15.21
C LEU A 103 -2.30 0.15 -15.49
N ASP A 104 -2.33 -0.34 -16.71
CA ASP A 104 -1.44 -1.38 -17.24
C ASP A 104 -0.21 -0.78 -17.95
N ARG A 105 -0.31 0.48 -18.36
CA ARG A 105 0.77 1.29 -18.94
C ARG A 105 0.85 2.62 -18.20
N PHE A 106 2.05 3.17 -18.11
CA PHE A 106 2.35 4.37 -17.32
C PHE A 106 2.78 5.55 -18.20
N GLY A 107 2.11 5.67 -19.35
CA GLY A 107 2.31 6.81 -20.25
C GLY A 107 1.65 8.09 -19.73
N ALA A 108 2.11 9.25 -20.20
CA ALA A 108 1.54 10.54 -19.83
C ALA A 108 0.04 10.64 -20.19
N ASP A 109 -0.38 10.07 -21.32
CA ASP A 109 -1.79 10.08 -21.77
C ASP A 109 -2.68 9.21 -20.85
N ASP A 110 -2.18 8.05 -20.38
CA ASP A 110 -2.93 7.17 -19.49
C ASP A 110 -3.15 7.87 -18.13
N VAL A 111 -2.12 8.54 -17.60
CA VAL A 111 -2.21 9.31 -16.36
C VAL A 111 -3.11 10.54 -16.52
N ALA A 112 -3.00 11.27 -17.66
CA ALA A 112 -3.87 12.40 -17.96
C ALA A 112 -5.35 11.98 -17.96
N SER A 113 -5.67 10.86 -18.64
CA SER A 113 -7.03 10.31 -18.70
C SER A 113 -7.56 9.94 -17.29
N ALA A 114 -6.71 9.38 -16.42
CA ALA A 114 -7.08 9.09 -15.03
C ALA A 114 -7.37 10.38 -14.25
N PHE A 115 -6.57 11.43 -14.44
CA PHE A 115 -6.76 12.72 -13.77
C PHE A 115 -8.03 13.44 -14.25
N ASP A 116 -8.32 13.38 -15.55
CA ASP A 116 -9.56 13.90 -16.13
C ASP A 116 -10.79 13.17 -15.56
N HIS A 117 -10.69 11.85 -15.42
CA HIS A 117 -11.73 11.06 -14.77
C HIS A 117 -11.98 11.53 -13.33
N PHE A 118 -10.94 11.70 -12.52
CA PHE A 118 -11.08 12.19 -11.15
C PHE A 118 -11.60 13.63 -11.08
N SER A 119 -11.21 14.48 -12.01
CA SER A 119 -11.74 15.84 -12.15
C SER A 119 -13.24 15.82 -12.43
N SER A 120 -13.71 14.91 -13.30
CA SER A 120 -15.14 14.74 -13.60
C SER A 120 -15.97 14.30 -12.39
N LEU A 121 -15.35 13.59 -11.44
CA LEU A 121 -15.94 13.17 -10.17
C LEU A 121 -15.80 14.24 -9.07
N ALA A 122 -15.19 15.38 -9.37
CA ALA A 122 -14.81 16.40 -8.39
C ALA A 122 -14.00 15.81 -7.21
N ALA A 123 -13.06 14.90 -7.48
CA ALA A 123 -12.19 14.33 -6.45
C ALA A 123 -11.41 15.44 -5.73
N GLU A 124 -11.30 15.34 -4.41
CA GLU A 124 -10.66 16.37 -3.57
C GLU A 124 -9.14 16.22 -3.52
N ALA A 125 -8.62 15.01 -3.71
CA ALA A 125 -7.21 14.70 -3.78
C ALA A 125 -6.99 13.44 -4.63
N ILE A 126 -5.75 13.19 -5.03
CA ILE A 126 -5.34 11.99 -5.75
C ILE A 126 -4.22 11.30 -4.98
N VAL A 127 -4.37 10.00 -4.74
CA VAL A 127 -3.29 9.14 -4.22
C VAL A 127 -2.76 8.30 -5.37
N VAL A 128 -1.44 8.28 -5.55
CA VAL A 128 -0.77 7.50 -6.62
C VAL A 128 0.07 6.42 -5.97
N ILE A 129 -0.31 5.17 -6.15
CA ILE A 129 0.52 4.02 -5.75
C ILE A 129 1.48 3.76 -6.91
N ALA A 130 2.68 4.37 -6.84
CA ALA A 130 3.62 4.48 -7.94
C ALA A 130 4.89 3.69 -7.67
N PRO A 131 4.98 2.43 -8.15
CA PRO A 131 6.15 1.60 -7.92
C PRO A 131 7.30 1.84 -8.93
N VAL A 132 7.07 2.60 -10.01
CA VAL A 132 8.01 2.73 -11.13
C VAL A 132 8.26 4.19 -11.57
N ASP A 133 9.45 4.43 -12.14
CA ASP A 133 9.89 5.75 -12.61
C ASP A 133 8.95 6.37 -13.64
N SER A 134 8.49 5.59 -14.62
CA SER A 134 7.63 6.08 -15.70
C SER A 134 6.30 6.66 -15.19
N LEU A 135 5.69 6.04 -14.16
CA LEU A 135 4.49 6.56 -13.53
C LEU A 135 4.79 7.85 -12.74
N ALA A 136 5.92 7.88 -12.02
CA ALA A 136 6.34 9.08 -11.28
C ALA A 136 6.58 10.28 -12.21
N GLU A 137 7.23 10.05 -13.35
CA GLU A 137 7.49 11.08 -14.38
C GLU A 137 6.19 11.56 -15.05
N ALA A 138 5.30 10.62 -15.38
CA ALA A 138 3.99 10.96 -15.94
C ALA A 138 3.16 11.82 -14.96
N VAL A 139 3.12 11.45 -13.67
CA VAL A 139 2.44 12.25 -12.63
C VAL A 139 3.07 13.63 -12.47
N ALA A 140 4.41 13.71 -12.45
CA ALA A 140 5.13 14.98 -12.31
C ALA A 140 4.89 15.94 -13.51
N SER A 141 4.63 15.39 -14.68
CA SER A 141 4.32 16.18 -15.90
C SER A 141 2.88 16.71 -15.95
N GLN A 142 1.97 16.11 -15.18
CA GLN A 142 0.58 16.57 -15.07
C GLN A 142 0.44 17.69 -14.04
N GLY A 143 -0.13 18.81 -14.44
CA GLY A 143 -0.54 19.86 -13.52
C GLY A 143 -1.82 19.42 -12.80
N ALA A 144 -1.72 18.86 -11.61
CA ALA A 144 -2.90 18.51 -10.83
C ALA A 144 -3.56 19.76 -10.25
N SER A 145 -4.88 19.87 -10.40
CA SER A 145 -5.69 20.95 -9.79
C SER A 145 -6.01 20.70 -8.31
N VAL A 146 -5.70 19.51 -7.83
CA VAL A 146 -5.93 19.03 -6.46
C VAL A 146 -4.64 18.44 -5.86
N PRO A 147 -4.50 18.35 -4.54
CA PRO A 147 -3.36 17.74 -3.91
C PRO A 147 -3.09 16.31 -4.39
N VAL A 148 -1.80 15.97 -4.56
CA VAL A 148 -1.35 14.62 -4.92
C VAL A 148 -0.48 14.06 -3.80
N VAL A 149 -0.76 12.84 -3.38
CA VAL A 149 0.05 12.04 -2.45
C VAL A 149 0.55 10.81 -3.17
N ALA A 150 1.87 10.60 -3.21
CA ALA A 150 2.47 9.41 -3.78
C ALA A 150 2.79 8.38 -2.70
N VAL A 151 2.43 7.12 -2.95
CA VAL A 151 2.93 5.98 -2.20
C VAL A 151 3.98 5.30 -3.07
N SER A 152 5.26 5.37 -2.66
CA SER A 152 6.39 4.97 -3.47
C SER A 152 7.61 4.66 -2.63
N GLY A 153 8.55 3.87 -3.12
CA GLY A 153 9.74 3.42 -2.43
C GLY A 153 10.83 4.48 -2.12
N GLY A 154 10.44 5.74 -1.90
CA GLY A 154 11.36 6.77 -1.43
C GLY A 154 11.81 7.79 -2.49
N ARG A 155 11.21 7.79 -3.68
CA ARG A 155 11.47 8.82 -4.70
C ARG A 155 10.62 10.07 -4.49
N THR A 156 11.20 11.24 -4.78
CA THR A 156 10.46 12.51 -4.82
C THR A 156 9.73 12.66 -6.16
N PHE A 157 8.48 13.10 -6.12
CA PHE A 157 7.59 13.27 -7.29
C PHE A 157 7.48 14.74 -7.77
N GLY A 158 8.51 15.52 -7.54
CA GLY A 158 8.49 16.96 -7.88
C GLY A 158 7.92 17.83 -6.76
N ARG A 159 7.73 19.14 -7.05
CA ARG A 159 7.21 20.09 -6.06
C ARG A 159 5.71 19.87 -5.85
N GLY A 160 5.30 19.85 -4.60
CA GLY A 160 3.88 19.81 -4.23
C GLY A 160 3.28 18.41 -4.05
N VAL A 161 4.09 17.33 -4.15
CA VAL A 161 3.64 15.96 -3.95
C VAL A 161 4.20 15.42 -2.63
N SER A 162 3.32 15.07 -1.69
CA SER A 162 3.72 14.33 -0.48
C SER A 162 4.06 12.89 -0.83
N VAL A 163 5.07 12.33 -0.17
CA VAL A 163 5.49 10.93 -0.40
C VAL A 163 5.35 10.13 0.89
N VAL A 164 4.70 8.98 0.80
CA VAL A 164 4.56 8.01 1.90
C VAL A 164 5.16 6.69 1.48
N HIS A 165 6.04 6.12 2.30
CA HIS A 165 6.64 4.82 1.98
C HIS A 165 7.08 4.04 3.23
N ALA A 166 7.18 2.71 3.09
CA ALA A 166 7.90 1.89 4.04
C ALA A 166 9.41 2.06 3.84
N ASP A 167 10.18 1.91 4.90
CA ASP A 167 11.65 1.91 4.83
C ASP A 167 12.16 0.62 4.20
N GLN A 168 12.17 0.59 2.86
CA GLN A 168 12.60 -0.56 2.07
C GLN A 168 14.10 -0.84 2.26
N ARG A 169 14.91 0.22 2.24
CA ARG A 169 16.38 0.15 2.37
C ARG A 169 16.78 -0.29 3.76
N GLY A 170 16.24 0.37 4.80
CA GLY A 170 16.51 -0.01 6.19
C GLY A 170 16.02 -1.42 6.51
N GLY A 171 14.85 -1.82 6.02
CA GLY A 171 14.34 -3.19 6.19
C GLY A 171 15.24 -4.25 5.57
N ALA A 172 15.73 -4.01 4.35
CA ALA A 172 16.67 -4.91 3.67
C ALA A 172 18.02 -4.96 4.37
N ARG A 173 18.51 -3.81 4.85
CA ARG A 173 19.74 -3.72 5.64
C ARG A 173 19.64 -4.53 6.93
N VAL A 174 18.58 -4.33 7.73
CA VAL A 174 18.39 -5.06 9.00
C VAL A 174 18.22 -6.57 8.75
N LEU A 175 17.59 -6.98 7.63
CA LEU A 175 17.49 -8.38 7.26
C LEU A 175 18.87 -8.99 6.94
N ALA A 176 19.72 -8.29 6.18
CA ALA A 176 21.09 -8.71 5.91
C ALA A 176 21.93 -8.78 7.20
N GLU A 177 21.82 -7.78 8.08
CA GLU A 177 22.46 -7.77 9.41
C GLU A 177 22.00 -8.97 10.28
N HIS A 178 20.70 -9.32 10.24
CA HIS A 178 20.19 -10.53 10.90
C HIS A 178 20.90 -11.79 10.38
N LEU A 179 20.99 -11.97 9.06
CA LEU A 179 21.69 -13.12 8.49
C LEU A 179 23.18 -13.13 8.91
N MET A 180 23.85 -11.99 8.87
CA MET A 180 25.24 -11.87 9.33
C MET A 180 25.42 -12.20 10.83
N SER A 181 24.44 -11.84 11.66
CA SER A 181 24.46 -12.17 13.10
C SER A 181 24.38 -13.66 13.38
N LEU A 182 23.82 -14.44 12.43
CA LEU A 182 23.78 -15.91 12.47
C LEU A 182 25.09 -16.55 11.93
N GLY A 183 26.09 -15.75 11.55
CA GLY A 183 27.38 -16.20 11.07
C GLY A 183 27.53 -16.29 9.55
N HIS A 184 26.47 -15.99 8.79
CA HIS A 184 26.53 -16.03 7.32
C HIS A 184 27.45 -14.95 6.76
N ARG A 185 28.29 -15.29 5.79
CA ARG A 185 29.24 -14.39 5.14
C ARG A 185 29.02 -14.29 3.63
N ASP A 186 28.57 -15.36 3.00
CA ASP A 186 28.20 -15.38 1.58
C ASP A 186 26.67 -15.30 1.48
N ILE A 187 26.16 -14.07 1.34
CA ILE A 187 24.71 -13.79 1.29
C ILE A 187 24.34 -13.37 -0.13
N ALA A 188 23.65 -14.25 -0.87
CA ALA A 188 23.14 -13.93 -2.19
C ALA A 188 21.87 -13.08 -2.12
N CYS A 189 21.68 -12.21 -3.12
CA CYS A 189 20.47 -11.41 -3.28
C CYS A 189 19.71 -11.84 -4.54
N VAL A 190 18.51 -12.39 -4.38
CA VAL A 190 17.56 -12.65 -5.46
C VAL A 190 16.62 -11.45 -5.54
N ALA A 191 16.92 -10.55 -6.48
CA ALA A 191 16.29 -9.25 -6.60
C ALA A 191 15.04 -9.26 -7.48
N GLY A 192 14.13 -8.34 -7.24
CA GLY A 192 13.00 -8.02 -8.11
C GLY A 192 13.40 -7.15 -9.30
N PRO A 193 12.40 -6.75 -10.12
CA PRO A 193 12.62 -5.95 -11.32
C PRO A 193 13.12 -4.55 -10.96
N GLN A 194 14.22 -4.13 -11.57
CA GLN A 194 14.95 -2.93 -11.17
C GLN A 194 14.33 -1.61 -11.67
N GLU A 195 13.28 -1.65 -12.45
CA GLU A 195 12.40 -0.51 -12.73
C GLU A 195 11.53 -0.12 -11.53
N TRP A 196 11.38 -1.01 -10.54
CA TRP A 196 10.63 -0.75 -9.30
C TRP A 196 11.51 -0.11 -8.23
N PHE A 197 11.01 0.95 -7.60
CA PHE A 197 11.73 1.65 -6.53
C PHE A 197 12.06 0.71 -5.36
N GLU A 198 11.07 -0.05 -4.92
CA GLU A 198 11.21 -0.99 -3.81
C GLU A 198 12.31 -2.01 -4.06
N ALA A 199 12.40 -2.56 -5.28
CA ALA A 199 13.41 -3.53 -5.65
C ALA A 199 14.83 -2.92 -5.57
N ARG A 200 14.99 -1.69 -6.09
CA ARG A 200 16.29 -0.98 -6.01
C ARG A 200 16.69 -0.68 -4.57
N GLU A 201 15.75 -0.18 -3.76
CA GLU A 201 16.02 0.16 -2.37
C GLU A 201 16.38 -1.09 -1.53
N ARG A 202 15.69 -2.23 -1.77
CA ARG A 202 16.03 -3.50 -1.11
C ARG A 202 17.43 -3.98 -1.49
N VAL A 203 17.81 -3.88 -2.77
CA VAL A 203 19.19 -4.20 -3.22
C VAL A 203 20.21 -3.22 -2.62
N ALA A 204 19.89 -1.94 -2.53
CA ALA A 204 20.77 -0.93 -1.95
C ALA A 204 21.01 -1.22 -0.46
N GLY A 205 19.98 -1.51 0.33
CA GLY A 205 20.11 -1.86 1.75
C GLY A 205 20.93 -3.12 1.99
N TRP A 206 20.74 -4.17 1.18
CA TRP A 206 21.59 -5.35 1.21
C TRP A 206 23.06 -5.01 0.90
N ARG A 207 23.32 -4.21 -0.15
CA ARG A 207 24.69 -3.82 -0.53
C ARG A 207 25.38 -3.04 0.58
N GLU A 208 24.70 -2.07 1.16
CA GLU A 208 25.22 -1.25 2.26
C GLU A 208 25.63 -2.11 3.46
N ALA A 209 24.77 -3.04 3.88
CA ALA A 209 25.08 -3.95 4.99
C ALA A 209 26.32 -4.82 4.69
N MET A 210 26.41 -5.37 3.48
CA MET A 210 27.57 -6.18 3.06
C MET A 210 28.85 -5.35 3.00
N ASP A 211 28.79 -4.10 2.49
CA ASP A 211 29.94 -3.19 2.40
C ASP A 211 30.46 -2.80 3.79
N GLU A 212 29.53 -2.41 4.69
CA GLU A 212 29.89 -2.05 6.07
C GLU A 212 30.53 -3.21 6.84
N ALA A 213 30.10 -4.45 6.55
CA ALA A 213 30.69 -5.65 7.12
C ALA A 213 31.99 -6.11 6.43
N GLY A 214 32.42 -5.45 5.34
CA GLY A 214 33.58 -5.82 4.57
C GLY A 214 33.46 -7.17 3.85
N LEU A 215 32.23 -7.59 3.52
CA LEU A 215 31.93 -8.87 2.90
C LEU A 215 31.89 -8.77 1.36
N SER A 216 32.34 -9.83 0.70
CA SER A 216 32.20 -9.96 -0.75
C SER A 216 30.73 -10.07 -1.16
N LYS A 217 30.38 -9.52 -2.31
CA LYS A 217 29.02 -9.55 -2.84
C LYS A 217 28.99 -10.32 -4.16
N ARG A 218 28.10 -11.30 -4.25
CA ARG A 218 27.70 -11.86 -5.55
C ARG A 218 26.93 -10.80 -6.33
N ALA A 219 26.91 -10.86 -7.65
CA ALA A 219 25.99 -10.04 -8.45
C ALA A 219 24.54 -10.41 -8.07
N PRO A 220 23.65 -9.44 -7.83
CA PRO A 220 22.26 -9.75 -7.59
C PRO A 220 21.64 -10.48 -8.79
N LEU A 221 20.90 -11.54 -8.52
CA LEU A 221 20.08 -12.22 -9.52
C LEU A 221 18.81 -11.39 -9.73
N VAL A 222 18.68 -10.73 -10.87
CA VAL A 222 17.58 -9.80 -11.17
C VAL A 222 16.49 -10.47 -12.00
N GLY A 223 15.22 -10.33 -11.59
CA GLY A 223 14.08 -10.86 -12.33
C GLY A 223 12.75 -10.27 -11.89
N SER A 224 11.69 -11.06 -11.87
CA SER A 224 10.33 -10.61 -11.54
C SER A 224 10.00 -10.74 -10.06
N TRP A 225 8.77 -10.31 -9.66
CA TRP A 225 8.24 -10.51 -8.31
C TRP A 225 7.62 -11.89 -8.08
N GLU A 226 7.57 -12.73 -9.11
CA GLU A 226 6.81 -13.97 -9.11
C GLU A 226 7.61 -15.13 -8.53
N ALA A 227 6.92 -16.11 -7.94
CA ALA A 227 7.51 -17.35 -7.43
C ALA A 227 8.29 -18.13 -8.51
N ARG A 228 7.85 -18.07 -9.78
CA ARG A 228 8.57 -18.69 -10.90
C ARG A 228 10.00 -18.17 -11.04
N TRP A 229 10.22 -16.86 -10.82
CA TRP A 229 11.56 -16.28 -10.82
C TRP A 229 12.41 -16.85 -9.70
N GLY A 230 11.86 -16.93 -8.49
CA GLY A 230 12.55 -17.53 -7.35
C GLY A 230 12.95 -18.98 -7.60
N TYR A 231 12.08 -19.74 -8.25
CA TYR A 231 12.39 -21.12 -8.64
C TYR A 231 13.57 -21.21 -9.61
N VAL A 232 13.60 -20.40 -10.66
CA VAL A 232 14.74 -20.35 -11.60
C VAL A 232 16.03 -19.89 -10.92
N ALA A 233 15.95 -18.86 -10.07
CA ALA A 233 17.10 -18.39 -9.30
C ALA A 233 17.63 -19.46 -8.34
N GLY A 234 16.73 -20.26 -7.74
CA GLY A 234 17.11 -21.39 -6.89
C GLY A 234 17.84 -22.49 -7.65
N GLN A 235 17.40 -22.82 -8.86
CA GLN A 235 18.09 -23.78 -9.73
C GLN A 235 19.51 -23.28 -10.08
N ASN A 236 19.65 -22.02 -10.48
CA ASN A 236 20.96 -21.43 -10.78
C ASN A 236 21.90 -21.47 -9.56
N LEU A 237 21.41 -21.15 -8.36
CA LEU A 237 22.20 -21.21 -7.13
C LEU A 237 22.64 -22.64 -6.77
N VAL A 238 21.85 -23.64 -7.08
CA VAL A 238 22.25 -25.07 -6.91
C VAL A 238 23.36 -25.43 -7.89
N GLU A 239 23.27 -25.00 -9.15
CA GLU A 239 24.25 -25.28 -10.19
C GLU A 239 25.58 -24.52 -9.96
N ASP A 240 25.51 -23.23 -9.60
CA ASP A 240 26.67 -22.34 -9.44
C ASP A 240 27.37 -22.47 -8.07
N GLY A 241 26.76 -23.16 -7.12
CA GLY A 241 27.21 -23.36 -5.74
C GLY A 241 26.42 -22.50 -4.75
N LEU A 242 25.91 -23.20 -3.72
CA LEU A 242 25.06 -22.61 -2.69
C LEU A 242 25.80 -21.54 -1.87
N PRO A 243 25.17 -20.37 -1.64
CA PRO A 243 25.62 -19.40 -0.65
C PRO A 243 25.31 -19.89 0.78
N ASP A 244 25.78 -19.16 1.79
CA ASP A 244 25.39 -19.44 3.19
C ASP A 244 23.93 -19.03 3.44
N ALA A 245 23.47 -17.96 2.79
CA ALA A 245 22.11 -17.46 2.91
C ALA A 245 21.63 -16.77 1.62
N VAL A 246 20.32 -16.73 1.43
CA VAL A 246 19.68 -16.00 0.33
C VAL A 246 18.66 -15.01 0.88
N MET A 247 18.81 -13.74 0.50
CA MET A 247 17.83 -12.70 0.69
C MET A 247 17.02 -12.54 -0.58
N CYS A 248 15.71 -12.84 -0.51
CA CYS A 248 14.79 -12.72 -1.63
C CYS A 248 14.09 -11.35 -1.62
N ALA A 249 13.80 -10.85 -2.81
CA ALA A 249 13.14 -9.56 -3.00
C ALA A 249 11.77 -9.49 -2.32
N ASN A 250 11.01 -10.60 -2.32
CA ASN A 250 9.75 -10.75 -1.59
C ASN A 250 9.50 -12.21 -1.18
N ASP A 251 8.42 -12.44 -0.46
CA ASP A 251 8.06 -13.78 0.04
C ASP A 251 7.63 -14.72 -1.09
N GLU A 252 7.02 -14.21 -2.17
CA GLU A 252 6.63 -15.04 -3.31
C GLU A 252 7.87 -15.62 -4.02
N VAL A 253 8.88 -14.79 -4.24
CA VAL A 253 10.18 -15.23 -4.78
C VAL A 253 10.83 -16.24 -3.84
N ALA A 254 10.77 -16.01 -2.52
CA ALA A 254 11.30 -16.95 -1.54
C ALA A 254 10.61 -18.31 -1.60
N VAL A 255 9.28 -18.35 -1.79
CA VAL A 255 8.53 -19.62 -1.94
C VAL A 255 8.98 -20.40 -3.18
N GLY A 256 9.19 -19.70 -4.30
CA GLY A 256 9.73 -20.35 -5.51
C GLY A 256 11.13 -20.92 -5.28
N LEU A 257 12.00 -20.16 -4.62
CA LEU A 257 13.36 -20.59 -4.27
C LEU A 257 13.34 -21.81 -3.34
N LEU A 258 12.52 -21.78 -2.29
CA LEU A 258 12.35 -22.92 -1.37
C LEU A 258 11.91 -24.19 -2.11
N ARG A 259 11.05 -24.06 -3.13
CA ARG A 259 10.62 -25.17 -3.96
C ARG A 259 11.79 -25.78 -4.77
N ALA A 260 12.62 -24.94 -5.41
CA ALA A 260 13.81 -25.39 -6.14
C ALA A 260 14.80 -26.12 -5.22
N PHE A 261 15.06 -25.56 -4.03
CA PHE A 261 15.93 -26.16 -3.03
C PHE A 261 15.40 -27.52 -2.54
N ALA A 262 14.10 -27.62 -2.26
CA ALA A 262 13.49 -28.87 -1.84
C ALA A 262 13.61 -29.98 -2.92
N GLU A 263 13.45 -29.64 -4.19
CA GLU A 263 13.63 -30.58 -5.31
C GLU A 263 15.07 -31.05 -5.48
N ALA A 264 16.03 -30.15 -5.16
CA ALA A 264 17.45 -30.48 -5.20
C ALA A 264 17.96 -31.17 -3.92
N GLY A 265 17.10 -31.42 -2.93
CA GLY A 265 17.47 -32.01 -1.64
C GLY A 265 18.26 -31.07 -0.72
N VAL A 266 18.25 -29.77 -0.98
CA VAL A 266 18.91 -28.74 -0.15
C VAL A 266 18.05 -28.43 1.07
N SER A 267 18.63 -28.57 2.24
CA SER A 267 17.95 -28.33 3.52
C SER A 267 17.94 -26.83 3.88
N VAL A 268 16.76 -26.31 4.22
CA VAL A 268 16.60 -24.95 4.74
C VAL A 268 16.08 -25.03 6.19
N PRO A 269 16.79 -24.48 7.17
CA PRO A 269 17.99 -23.63 7.09
C PRO A 269 19.31 -24.42 7.15
N GLY A 270 19.32 -25.76 7.14
CA GLY A 270 20.50 -26.60 7.43
C GLY A 270 21.68 -26.35 6.51
N ASP A 271 21.45 -26.29 5.20
CA ASP A 271 22.52 -26.05 4.18
C ASP A 271 22.57 -24.59 3.75
N VAL A 272 21.41 -23.89 3.75
CA VAL A 272 21.28 -22.50 3.34
C VAL A 272 20.12 -21.84 4.08
N SER A 273 20.35 -20.63 4.62
CA SER A 273 19.27 -19.80 5.17
C SER A 273 18.54 -19.05 4.06
N VAL A 274 17.21 -18.92 4.17
CA VAL A 274 16.38 -18.17 3.21
C VAL A 274 15.54 -17.13 3.95
N ALA A 275 15.55 -15.89 3.45
CA ALA A 275 14.72 -14.82 3.98
C ALA A 275 13.99 -14.07 2.86
N GLY A 276 12.74 -13.67 3.14
CA GLY A 276 11.87 -12.95 2.24
C GLY A 276 11.65 -11.49 2.64
N PHE A 277 10.62 -10.87 2.05
CA PHE A 277 10.15 -9.53 2.33
C PHE A 277 8.64 -9.46 2.10
N ASP A 278 7.89 -8.66 2.87
CA ASP A 278 6.47 -8.33 2.87
C ASP A 278 5.68 -8.98 4.02
N ASP A 279 6.10 -10.13 4.54
CA ASP A 279 5.38 -10.94 5.55
C ASP A 279 3.93 -11.25 5.12
N VAL A 280 3.82 -11.81 3.90
CA VAL A 280 2.52 -12.28 3.40
C VAL A 280 1.95 -13.36 4.34
N PRO A 281 0.61 -13.49 4.47
CA PRO A 281 0.00 -14.46 5.38
C PRO A 281 0.53 -15.89 5.22
N MET A 282 0.91 -16.28 4.00
CA MET A 282 1.46 -17.60 3.68
C MET A 282 2.89 -17.80 4.22
N ALA A 283 3.66 -16.73 4.46
CA ALA A 283 5.05 -16.84 4.93
C ALA A 283 5.19 -17.64 6.24
N ALA A 284 4.21 -17.54 7.12
CA ALA A 284 4.20 -18.31 8.37
C ALA A 284 4.04 -19.83 8.16
N TYR A 285 3.49 -20.24 7.02
CA TYR A 285 3.13 -21.64 6.71
C TYR A 285 3.98 -22.23 5.59
N ALA A 286 4.77 -21.43 4.87
CA ALA A 286 5.78 -21.93 3.94
C ALA A 286 6.84 -22.67 4.77
N GLY A 287 6.92 -23.99 4.63
CA GLY A 287 7.86 -24.80 5.42
C GLY A 287 9.31 -24.41 5.16
N PRO A 288 10.13 -24.14 6.17
CA PRO A 288 10.00 -24.29 7.63
C PRO A 288 9.47 -23.07 8.39
N GLY A 289 8.65 -22.21 7.78
CA GLY A 289 8.24 -20.90 8.25
C GLY A 289 9.25 -19.83 7.80
N LEU A 290 8.83 -18.92 6.91
CA LEU A 290 9.72 -17.97 6.24
C LEU A 290 10.05 -16.78 7.15
N THR A 291 11.33 -16.58 7.46
CA THR A 291 11.85 -15.32 8.00
C THR A 291 11.72 -14.24 6.95
N THR A 292 11.17 -13.07 7.32
CA THR A 292 10.82 -12.03 6.35
C THR A 292 10.81 -10.65 7.01
N VAL A 293 10.71 -9.60 6.20
CA VAL A 293 10.52 -8.22 6.66
C VAL A 293 9.04 -7.84 6.54
N ARG A 294 8.43 -7.44 7.65
CA ARG A 294 7.04 -6.97 7.66
C ARG A 294 6.94 -5.49 7.37
N GLN A 295 6.05 -5.15 6.45
CA GLN A 295 5.55 -3.82 6.21
C GLN A 295 4.18 -3.66 6.87
N ASP A 296 3.94 -2.52 7.57
CA ASP A 296 2.63 -2.21 8.14
C ASP A 296 1.80 -1.41 7.14
N PHE A 297 1.13 -2.11 6.20
CA PHE A 297 0.28 -1.47 5.20
C PHE A 297 -0.90 -0.71 5.82
N ALA A 298 -1.43 -1.17 6.96
CA ALA A 298 -2.50 -0.47 7.64
C ALA A 298 -2.03 0.90 8.15
N ASP A 299 -0.82 0.98 8.70
CA ASP A 299 -0.22 2.25 9.10
C ASP A 299 0.13 3.13 7.90
N LEU A 300 0.65 2.56 6.81
CA LEU A 300 0.90 3.28 5.56
C LEU A 300 -0.38 3.89 4.99
N GLY A 301 -1.51 3.16 4.99
CA GLY A 301 -2.80 3.65 4.53
C GLY A 301 -3.30 4.83 5.36
N ARG A 302 -3.21 4.75 6.69
CA ARG A 302 -3.54 5.87 7.59
C ARG A 302 -2.63 7.07 7.34
N CYS A 303 -1.33 6.84 7.19
CA CYS A 303 -0.35 7.88 6.91
C CYS A 303 -0.61 8.59 5.57
N ALA A 304 -0.97 7.83 4.53
CA ALA A 304 -1.31 8.42 3.23
C ALA A 304 -2.58 9.29 3.33
N LEU A 305 -3.58 8.86 4.09
CA LEU A 305 -4.78 9.66 4.30
C LEU A 305 -4.53 10.90 5.16
N ASP A 306 -3.68 10.82 6.18
CA ASP A 306 -3.24 11.98 6.95
C ASP A 306 -2.51 12.99 6.06
N ALA A 307 -1.60 12.54 5.19
CA ALA A 307 -0.94 13.38 4.20
C ALA A 307 -1.95 14.05 3.24
N VAL A 308 -2.99 13.33 2.80
CA VAL A 308 -4.09 13.91 2.02
C VAL A 308 -4.81 15.01 2.80
N SER A 309 -5.18 14.75 4.06
CA SER A 309 -5.89 15.72 4.89
C SER A 309 -5.08 17.01 5.09
N ARG A 310 -3.81 16.88 5.40
CA ARG A 310 -2.89 18.02 5.57
C ARG A 310 -2.70 18.81 4.28
N ALA A 311 -2.58 18.12 3.15
CA ALA A 311 -2.47 18.76 1.84
C ALA A 311 -3.75 19.55 1.47
N LEU A 312 -4.94 19.03 1.84
CA LEU A 312 -6.22 19.74 1.67
C LEU A 312 -6.32 20.98 2.55
N ASP A 313 -5.67 20.99 3.71
CA ASP A 313 -5.59 22.16 4.60
C ASP A 313 -4.49 23.16 4.17
N GLY A 314 -3.79 22.89 3.06
CA GLY A 314 -2.75 23.76 2.49
C GLY A 314 -1.41 23.68 3.21
N GLU A 315 -1.17 22.62 3.99
CA GLU A 315 0.10 22.40 4.64
C GLU A 315 1.19 21.96 3.64
N THR A 316 2.45 22.23 4.02
CA THR A 316 3.61 21.86 3.21
C THR A 316 3.77 20.35 3.10
N VAL A 317 4.27 19.97 1.96
CA VAL A 317 4.54 18.60 1.53
C VAL A 317 5.77 18.03 2.23
N ASP A 318 5.61 16.85 2.82
CA ASP A 318 6.69 16.11 3.48
C ASP A 318 6.80 14.68 2.95
N THR A 319 7.94 14.06 3.21
CA THR A 319 8.14 12.63 3.02
C THR A 319 7.92 11.90 4.35
N TYR A 320 7.03 10.92 4.35
CA TYR A 320 6.68 10.11 5.51
C TYR A 320 7.25 8.70 5.35
N VAL A 321 8.27 8.38 6.14
CA VAL A 321 8.88 7.05 6.16
C VAL A 321 8.29 6.23 7.31
N ARG A 322 7.83 5.03 7.02
CA ARG A 322 7.35 4.08 8.04
C ARG A 322 8.35 2.95 8.23
N PRO A 323 8.72 2.64 9.49
CA PRO A 323 9.67 1.59 9.78
C PRO A 323 9.13 0.23 9.36
N THR A 324 10.04 -0.65 8.99
CA THR A 324 9.80 -2.07 8.78
C THR A 324 10.44 -2.89 9.90
N ARG A 325 10.08 -4.17 10.02
CA ARG A 325 10.67 -5.04 11.04
C ARG A 325 10.90 -6.46 10.53
N VAL A 326 11.99 -7.07 10.94
CA VAL A 326 12.24 -8.49 10.68
C VAL A 326 11.32 -9.36 11.56
N VAL A 327 10.72 -10.36 10.95
CA VAL A 327 9.94 -11.42 11.59
C VAL A 327 10.71 -12.72 11.42
N VAL A 328 11.41 -13.12 12.48
CA VAL A 328 12.26 -14.33 12.47
C VAL A 328 11.39 -15.58 12.58
N ARG A 329 11.65 -16.55 11.70
CA ARG A 329 11.02 -17.88 11.69
C ARG A 329 12.06 -18.97 11.40
N GLY A 330 11.61 -20.16 11.02
CA GLY A 330 12.45 -21.35 10.90
C GLY A 330 13.32 -21.43 9.64
N SER A 331 13.17 -20.52 8.67
CA SER A 331 13.96 -20.56 7.42
C SER A 331 15.35 -19.94 7.53
N THR A 332 15.70 -19.37 8.68
CA THR A 332 17.04 -18.89 8.99
C THR A 332 17.58 -19.56 10.25
N GLY A 333 18.85 -19.96 10.24
CA GLY A 333 19.52 -20.63 11.34
C GLY A 333 21.00 -20.22 11.44
N VAL A 334 21.69 -20.69 12.47
CA VAL A 334 23.13 -20.46 12.63
C VAL A 334 23.88 -21.11 11.48
N CYS A 335 24.83 -20.39 10.87
CA CYS A 335 25.69 -20.92 9.82
C CYS A 335 26.46 -22.15 10.31
N ALA A 336 26.32 -23.26 9.58
CA ALA A 336 27.00 -24.51 9.91
C ALA A 336 28.39 -24.66 9.25
N ARG A 337 28.85 -23.64 8.49
CA ARG A 337 30.13 -23.62 7.76
C ARG A 337 31.18 -22.79 8.46
#